data_4a513549ddc18630f5019a168f6fbb00
#
_entry.id   4a513549ddc18630f5019a168f6fbb00
#
_cell.length_a   1.000
_cell.length_b   1.000
_cell.length_c   1.000
_cell.angle_alpha   90.00
_cell.angle_beta   90.00
_cell.angle_gamma   90.00
#
_symmetry.space_group_name_H-M   'P 1'
#
loop_
_entity.id
_entity.type
_entity.pdbx_description
1 polymer ?
#
loop_
_entity_poly.entity_id
_entity_poly.type
_entity_poly.pdbx_seq_one_letter_code
_entity_poly.pdbx_strand_id
1 'polypeptide(L)'
;MKKNTYQIAQELLSQYAQAHNIRITQVRLYMLEQVCQLPQPFDAKQLEKVCRPERISRATVYLALDLFVAAQILHTFQRQIGRTVTEYELSLGQTERMEFTCLQCGRTVNFEDLAINRLIREHKYMNFELEHYSLHVYGHCKICRKRAVKHKLQGES
;
A
#
# COMPACT_ATOMS: atom_id res chain seq x y z
N MET A 1 -23.90 4.53 6.50
CA MET A 1 -23.07 5.35 5.58
C MET A 1 -21.69 4.73 5.48
N LYS A 2 -21.17 4.52 4.28
CA LYS A 2 -19.77 4.08 4.13
C LYS A 2 -18.86 5.24 4.51
N LYS A 3 -17.95 5.02 5.49
CA LYS A 3 -16.93 6.00 5.85
C LYS A 3 -16.01 6.21 4.65
N ASN A 4 -15.61 7.46 4.40
CA ASN A 4 -14.62 7.72 3.35
C ASN A 4 -13.21 7.31 3.83
N THR A 5 -12.28 7.16 2.90
CA THR A 5 -10.88 6.76 3.17
C THR A 5 -10.23 7.59 4.28
N TYR A 6 -10.41 8.91 4.24
CA TYR A 6 -9.84 9.81 5.23
C TYR A 6 -10.42 9.60 6.65
N GLN A 7 -11.72 9.36 6.75
CA GLN A 7 -12.35 9.09 8.06
C GLN A 7 -11.82 7.82 8.71
N ILE A 8 -11.64 6.76 7.92
CA ILE A 8 -11.05 5.50 8.40
C ILE A 8 -9.60 5.74 8.85
N ALA A 9 -8.80 6.43 8.04
CA ALA A 9 -7.41 6.75 8.36
C ALA A 9 -7.30 7.61 9.62
N GLN A 10 -8.19 8.59 9.79
CA GLN A 10 -8.23 9.46 10.96
C GLN A 10 -8.60 8.71 12.25
N GLU A 11 -9.52 7.74 12.16
CA GLU A 11 -9.87 6.89 13.30
C GLU A 11 -8.69 6.01 13.72
N LEU A 12 -8.00 5.36 12.76
CA LEU A 12 -6.80 4.57 13.03
C LEU A 12 -5.69 5.42 13.67
N LEU A 13 -5.45 6.62 13.13
CA LEU A 13 -4.49 7.55 13.71
C LEU A 13 -4.86 7.93 15.14
N SER A 14 -6.13 8.21 15.40
CA SER A 14 -6.63 8.60 16.73
C SER A 14 -6.49 7.47 17.74
N GLN A 15 -6.82 6.25 17.36
CA GLN A 15 -6.68 5.05 18.20
C GLN A 15 -5.21 4.80 18.56
N TYR A 16 -4.32 4.84 17.55
CA TYR A 16 -2.90 4.66 17.76
C TYR A 16 -2.29 5.76 18.63
N ALA A 17 -2.63 7.02 18.36
CA ALA A 17 -2.15 8.17 19.11
C ALA A 17 -2.59 8.13 20.58
N GLN A 18 -3.81 7.72 20.84
CA GLN A 18 -4.33 7.55 22.21
C GLN A 18 -3.58 6.43 22.94
N ALA A 19 -3.39 5.27 22.30
CA ALA A 19 -2.71 4.13 22.88
C ALA A 19 -1.22 4.41 23.22
N HIS A 20 -0.57 5.28 22.43
CA HIS A 20 0.86 5.60 22.56
C HIS A 20 1.13 7.00 23.15
N ASN A 21 0.10 7.69 23.60
CA ASN A 21 0.20 9.05 24.18
C ASN A 21 0.85 10.07 23.23
N ILE A 22 0.51 9.99 21.93
CA ILE A 22 1.03 10.84 20.86
C ILE A 22 0.04 11.97 20.56
N ARG A 23 0.52 13.22 20.55
CA ARG A 23 -0.31 14.36 20.16
C ARG A 23 -0.55 14.40 18.66
N ILE A 24 -1.81 14.46 18.24
CA ILE A 24 -2.20 14.70 16.85
C ILE A 24 -2.18 16.22 16.60
N THR A 25 -1.38 16.65 15.63
CA THR A 25 -1.25 18.06 15.22
C THR A 25 -2.01 18.31 13.93
N GLN A 26 -2.36 19.59 13.66
CA GLN A 26 -3.01 19.98 12.39
C GLN A 26 -2.16 19.62 11.17
N VAL A 27 -0.83 19.75 11.31
CA VAL A 27 0.13 19.35 10.25
C VAL A 27 0.04 17.85 9.94
N ARG A 28 -0.11 16.99 10.95
CA ARG A 28 -0.30 15.54 10.76
C ARG A 28 -1.63 15.22 10.10
N LEU A 29 -2.71 15.90 10.48
CA LEU A 29 -4.03 15.72 9.85
C LEU A 29 -4.00 16.19 8.38
N TYR A 30 -3.38 17.32 8.11
CA TYR A 30 -3.17 17.80 6.74
C TYR A 30 -2.41 16.77 5.90
N MET A 31 -1.28 16.26 6.39
CA MET A 31 -0.50 15.22 5.66
C MET A 31 -1.30 13.94 5.47
N LEU A 32 -2.11 13.53 6.44
CA LEU A 32 -2.99 12.37 6.32
C LEU A 32 -4.02 12.55 5.19
N GLU A 33 -4.59 13.75 5.08
CA GLU A 33 -5.52 14.07 3.99
C GLU A 33 -4.82 14.00 2.63
N GLN A 34 -3.60 14.57 2.51
CA GLN A 34 -2.81 14.51 1.27
C GLN A 34 -2.47 13.06 0.89
N VAL A 35 -2.08 12.24 1.85
CA VAL A 35 -1.82 10.80 1.64
C VAL A 35 -3.05 10.07 1.08
N CYS A 36 -4.25 10.38 1.58
CA CYS A 36 -5.49 9.79 1.08
C CYS A 36 -5.87 10.22 -0.35
N GLN A 37 -5.34 11.36 -0.82
CA GLN A 37 -5.61 11.93 -2.13
C GLN A 37 -4.54 11.58 -3.17
N LEU A 38 -3.32 11.23 -2.74
CA LEU A 38 -2.24 10.85 -3.64
C LEU A 38 -2.58 9.56 -4.42
N PRO A 39 -2.17 9.46 -5.70
CA PRO A 39 -2.19 8.20 -6.43
C PRO A 39 -1.37 7.14 -5.68
N GLN A 40 -1.90 5.94 -5.60
CA GLN A 40 -1.24 4.82 -4.89
C GLN A 40 -0.57 3.87 -5.89
N PRO A 41 0.61 3.34 -5.61
CA PRO A 41 1.50 3.68 -4.49
C PRO A 41 2.23 5.00 -4.72
N PHE A 42 2.78 5.60 -3.66
CA PHE A 42 3.55 6.84 -3.72
C PHE A 42 4.88 6.72 -2.93
N ASP A 43 5.83 7.61 -3.23
CA ASP A 43 7.07 7.74 -2.47
C ASP A 43 7.06 9.01 -1.58
N ALA A 44 8.02 9.10 -0.68
CA ALA A 44 8.14 10.26 0.23
C ALA A 44 8.32 11.58 -0.53
N LYS A 45 8.95 11.58 -1.70
CA LYS A 45 9.17 12.81 -2.51
C LYS A 45 7.86 13.34 -3.08
N GLN A 46 6.93 12.46 -3.44
CA GLN A 46 5.60 12.85 -3.91
C GLN A 46 4.83 13.57 -2.81
N LEU A 47 4.86 13.03 -1.57
CA LEU A 47 4.25 13.69 -0.42
C LEU A 47 4.96 15.00 -0.07
N GLU A 48 6.32 15.06 -0.08
CA GLU A 48 7.09 16.29 0.11
C GLU A 48 6.66 17.38 -0.89
N LYS A 49 6.48 17.01 -2.17
CA LYS A 49 6.08 17.96 -3.21
C LYS A 49 4.71 18.58 -2.92
N VAL A 50 3.75 17.76 -2.48
CA VAL A 50 2.40 18.23 -2.15
C VAL A 50 2.40 19.08 -0.87
N CYS A 51 3.24 18.76 0.10
CA CYS A 51 3.35 19.48 1.37
C CYS A 51 4.20 20.76 1.29
N ARG A 52 4.92 20.99 0.19
CA ARG A 52 5.81 22.16 0.03
C ARG A 52 5.12 23.52 0.17
N PRO A 53 3.89 23.75 -0.35
CA PRO A 53 3.20 25.04 -0.17
C PRO A 53 2.95 25.39 1.30
N GLU A 54 2.73 24.39 2.15
CA GLU A 54 2.52 24.57 3.60
C GLU A 54 3.83 24.70 4.38
N ARG A 55 4.99 24.80 3.70
CA ARG A 55 6.33 24.91 4.32
C ARG A 55 6.65 23.78 5.30
N ILE A 56 6.08 22.59 5.09
CA ILE A 56 6.36 21.42 5.90
C ILE A 56 7.75 20.89 5.54
N SER A 57 8.60 20.71 6.56
CA SER A 57 9.96 20.23 6.35
C SER A 57 9.98 18.76 5.94
N ARG A 58 11.02 18.38 5.21
CA ARG A 58 11.28 16.97 4.84
C ARG A 58 11.29 16.03 6.05
N ALA A 59 11.95 16.44 7.14
CA ALA A 59 12.00 15.65 8.37
C ALA A 59 10.59 15.42 8.94
N THR A 60 9.73 16.43 8.92
CA THR A 60 8.34 16.33 9.37
C THR A 60 7.54 15.34 8.51
N VAL A 61 7.77 15.33 7.19
CA VAL A 61 7.12 14.38 6.27
C VAL A 61 7.51 12.93 6.62
N TYR A 62 8.81 12.66 6.82
CA TYR A 62 9.25 11.30 7.18
C TYR A 62 8.71 10.86 8.55
N LEU A 63 8.73 11.73 9.56
CA LEU A 63 8.14 11.43 10.87
C LEU A 63 6.63 11.13 10.80
N ALA A 64 5.91 11.80 9.89
CA ALA A 64 4.51 11.52 9.68
C ALA A 64 4.29 10.18 8.96
N LEU A 65 5.10 9.87 7.94
CA LEU A 65 5.05 8.58 7.25
C LEU A 65 5.32 7.42 8.21
N ASP A 66 6.36 7.54 9.06
CA ASP A 66 6.66 6.53 10.08
C ASP A 66 5.49 6.33 11.05
N LEU A 67 4.86 7.43 11.47
CA LEU A 67 3.67 7.38 12.33
C LEU A 67 2.49 6.69 11.62
N PHE A 68 2.25 6.98 10.34
CA PHE A 68 1.15 6.40 9.58
C PHE A 68 1.36 4.91 9.29
N VAL A 69 2.61 4.48 9.13
CA VAL A 69 2.97 3.06 9.05
C VAL A 69 2.73 2.37 10.40
N ALA A 70 3.21 2.95 11.50
CA ALA A 70 3.00 2.41 12.84
C ALA A 70 1.51 2.32 13.23
N ALA A 71 0.70 3.29 12.78
CA ALA A 71 -0.75 3.29 12.97
C ALA A 71 -1.50 2.36 11.98
N GLN A 72 -0.79 1.57 11.16
CA GLN A 72 -1.35 0.68 10.15
C GLN A 72 -2.25 1.38 9.11
N ILE A 73 -2.03 2.65 8.91
CA ILE A 73 -2.70 3.43 7.84
C ILE A 73 -2.02 3.18 6.50
N LEU A 74 -0.69 3.02 6.53
CA LEU A 74 0.16 2.75 5.37
C LEU A 74 0.90 1.43 5.51
N HIS A 75 1.15 0.77 4.38
CA HIS A 75 2.20 -0.23 4.21
C HIS A 75 3.38 0.36 3.49
N THR A 76 4.56 -0.22 3.74
CA THR A 76 5.78 0.06 2.97
C THR A 76 6.21 -1.16 2.19
N PHE A 77 6.76 -0.93 1.01
CA PHE A 77 7.45 -1.95 0.24
C PHE A 77 8.62 -1.34 -0.53
N GLN A 78 9.57 -2.19 -0.89
CA GLN A 78 10.77 -1.78 -1.60
C GLN A 78 10.60 -2.09 -3.09
N ARG A 79 10.69 -1.07 -3.94
CA ARG A 79 10.72 -1.27 -5.38
C ARG A 79 12.14 -1.07 -5.90
N GLN A 80 12.64 -2.05 -6.63
CA GLN A 80 13.93 -1.94 -7.30
C GLN A 80 13.73 -1.44 -8.75
N ILE A 81 14.01 -0.15 -8.95
CA ILE A 81 14.04 0.48 -10.27
C ILE A 81 15.40 1.16 -10.41
N GLY A 82 16.44 0.35 -10.74
CA GLY A 82 17.82 0.85 -10.77
C GLY A 82 18.41 1.20 -9.41
N ARG A 83 17.63 1.74 -8.50
CA ARG A 83 17.92 1.95 -7.07
C ARG A 83 16.72 1.54 -6.25
N THR A 84 16.96 1.13 -5.01
CA THR A 84 15.88 0.80 -4.07
C THR A 84 15.16 2.06 -3.63
N VAL A 85 13.85 2.10 -3.85
CA VAL A 85 12.96 3.19 -3.41
C VAL A 85 11.92 2.59 -2.48
N THR A 86 11.71 3.23 -1.33
CA THR A 86 10.60 2.90 -0.44
C THR A 86 9.34 3.55 -0.97
N GLU A 87 8.33 2.75 -1.26
CA GLU A 87 6.99 3.17 -1.63
C GLU A 87 6.01 2.90 -0.51
N TYR A 88 4.98 3.71 -0.44
CA TYR A 88 3.92 3.66 0.56
C TYR A 88 2.58 3.46 -0.12
N GLU A 89 1.69 2.74 0.54
CA GLU A 89 0.35 2.48 0.05
C GLU A 89 -0.65 2.42 1.20
N LEU A 90 -1.86 2.91 0.98
CA LEU A 90 -2.94 2.87 1.96
C LEU A 90 -3.31 1.42 2.30
N SER A 91 -3.21 1.06 3.58
CA SER A 91 -3.65 -0.23 4.12
C SER A 91 -4.96 -0.13 4.90
N LEU A 92 -5.19 1.01 5.54
CA LEU A 92 -6.39 1.30 6.32
C LEU A 92 -6.72 0.22 7.36
N GLY A 93 -5.71 -0.29 8.05
CA GLY A 93 -5.84 -1.36 9.02
C GLY A 93 -6.01 -2.75 8.42
N GLN A 94 -5.95 -2.90 7.09
CA GLN A 94 -5.93 -4.21 6.45
C GLN A 94 -4.58 -4.88 6.72
N THR A 95 -4.62 -5.98 7.45
CA THR A 95 -3.41 -6.76 7.78
C THR A 95 -3.08 -7.80 6.72
N GLU A 96 -3.96 -7.98 5.74
CA GLU A 96 -3.86 -9.00 4.70
C GLU A 96 -4.17 -8.38 3.35
N ARG A 97 -3.28 -8.61 2.41
CA ARG A 97 -3.45 -8.15 1.04
C ARG A 97 -2.97 -9.20 0.06
N MET A 98 -3.80 -9.49 -0.91
CA MET A 98 -3.46 -10.38 -2.01
C MET A 98 -3.75 -9.70 -3.34
N GLU A 99 -2.74 -9.64 -4.20
CA GLU A 99 -2.82 -8.98 -5.50
C GLU A 99 -2.29 -9.87 -6.61
N PHE A 100 -2.96 -9.81 -7.75
CA PHE A 100 -2.47 -10.38 -8.99
C PHE A 100 -2.15 -9.28 -9.99
N THR A 101 -0.91 -9.24 -10.47
CA THR A 101 -0.46 -8.27 -11.48
C THR A 101 -0.17 -8.96 -12.80
N CYS A 102 -0.76 -8.46 -13.87
CA CYS A 102 -0.48 -8.93 -15.22
C CYS A 102 0.83 -8.35 -15.74
N LEU A 103 1.79 -9.22 -16.05
CA LEU A 103 3.11 -8.81 -16.56
C LEU A 103 3.07 -8.13 -17.93
N GLN A 104 1.99 -8.34 -18.70
CA GLN A 104 1.90 -7.79 -20.04
C GLN A 104 1.18 -6.45 -20.11
N CYS A 105 0.06 -6.26 -19.40
CA CYS A 105 -0.71 -5.02 -19.42
C CYS A 105 -0.64 -4.20 -18.14
N GLY A 106 0.07 -4.68 -17.12
CA GLY A 106 0.23 -4.00 -15.83
C GLY A 106 -1.02 -3.95 -14.96
N ARG A 107 -2.16 -4.52 -15.42
CA ARG A 107 -3.40 -4.53 -14.62
C ARG A 107 -3.18 -5.30 -13.34
N THR A 108 -3.52 -4.67 -12.21
CA THR A 108 -3.53 -5.27 -10.89
C THR A 108 -4.97 -5.47 -10.41
N VAL A 109 -5.25 -6.60 -9.81
CA VAL A 109 -6.53 -6.91 -9.18
C VAL A 109 -6.28 -7.48 -7.79
N ASN A 110 -7.07 -7.03 -6.81
CA ASN A 110 -7.09 -7.64 -5.49
C ASN A 110 -7.93 -8.91 -5.53
N PHE A 111 -7.50 -9.91 -4.80
CA PHE A 111 -8.27 -11.13 -4.60
C PHE A 111 -8.18 -11.57 -3.14
N GLU A 112 -9.09 -12.43 -2.73
CA GLU A 112 -9.09 -13.05 -1.41
C GLU A 112 -9.10 -14.56 -1.60
N ASP A 113 -8.26 -15.25 -0.85
CA ASP A 113 -8.22 -16.71 -0.80
C ASP A 113 -8.06 -17.16 0.64
N LEU A 114 -9.13 -17.73 1.18
CA LEU A 114 -9.16 -18.15 2.58
C LEU A 114 -8.18 -19.29 2.87
N ALA A 115 -7.88 -20.16 1.90
CA ALA A 115 -6.95 -21.25 2.08
C ALA A 115 -5.51 -20.74 2.17
N ILE A 116 -5.14 -19.82 1.28
CA ILE A 116 -3.82 -19.16 1.31
C ILE A 116 -3.67 -18.34 2.60
N ASN A 117 -4.68 -17.55 2.96
CA ASN A 117 -4.68 -16.75 4.17
C ASN A 117 -4.44 -17.64 5.40
N ARG A 118 -5.18 -18.72 5.52
CA ARG A 118 -5.05 -19.69 6.62
C ARG A 118 -3.65 -20.28 6.68
N LEU A 119 -3.11 -20.72 5.55
CA LEU A 119 -1.75 -21.28 5.48
C LEU A 119 -0.69 -20.27 5.96
N ILE A 120 -0.80 -19.00 5.55
CA ILE A 120 0.14 -17.96 5.96
C ILE A 120 0.00 -17.68 7.46
N ARG A 121 -1.22 -17.57 7.99
CA ARG A 121 -1.45 -17.27 9.40
C ARG A 121 -1.09 -18.39 10.36
N GLU A 122 -1.35 -19.64 9.98
CA GLU A 122 -1.06 -20.82 10.81
C GLU A 122 0.41 -21.26 10.71
N HIS A 123 1.18 -20.72 9.76
CA HIS A 123 2.59 -21.05 9.63
C HIS A 123 3.42 -20.49 10.78
N LYS A 124 4.33 -21.32 11.30
CA LYS A 124 5.26 -20.91 12.37
C LYS A 124 6.50 -20.27 11.77
N TYR A 125 6.69 -19.00 12.02
CA TYR A 125 7.82 -18.19 11.52
C TYR A 125 9.01 -18.17 12.49
N MET A 126 9.38 -19.32 13.03
CA MET A 126 10.48 -19.48 14.01
C MET A 126 10.26 -18.58 15.24
N ASN A 127 11.05 -17.50 15.38
CA ASN A 127 10.97 -16.53 16.48
C ASN A 127 10.27 -15.23 16.11
N PHE A 128 9.53 -15.20 14.99
CA PHE A 128 8.79 -14.04 14.53
C PHE A 128 7.29 -14.24 14.71
N GLU A 129 6.59 -13.19 15.09
CA GLU A 129 5.15 -13.10 15.10
C GLU A 129 4.65 -12.39 13.85
N LEU A 130 3.65 -12.94 13.19
CA LEU A 130 3.04 -12.37 12.00
C LEU A 130 2.09 -11.24 12.39
N GLU A 131 2.42 -10.00 12.03
CA GLU A 131 1.52 -8.86 12.21
C GLU A 131 0.66 -8.61 10.97
N HIS A 132 1.31 -8.56 9.79
CA HIS A 132 0.64 -8.35 8.51
C HIS A 132 1.42 -9.03 7.39
N TYR A 133 0.76 -9.25 6.26
CA TYR A 133 1.43 -9.76 5.05
C TYR A 133 0.83 -9.19 3.79
N SER A 134 1.62 -9.22 2.72
CA SER A 134 1.20 -8.87 1.37
C SER A 134 1.68 -9.95 0.41
N LEU A 135 0.74 -10.56 -0.32
CA LEU A 135 1.02 -11.57 -1.33
C LEU A 135 0.86 -10.96 -2.72
N HIS A 136 1.95 -10.89 -3.46
CA HIS A 136 1.94 -10.43 -4.84
C HIS A 136 2.13 -11.61 -5.79
N VAL A 137 1.15 -11.85 -6.64
CA VAL A 137 1.17 -12.89 -7.66
C VAL A 137 1.30 -12.25 -9.03
N TYR A 138 2.21 -12.77 -9.85
CA TYR A 138 2.50 -12.25 -11.18
C TYR A 138 2.16 -13.29 -12.25
N GLY A 139 1.60 -12.86 -13.37
CA GLY A 139 1.25 -13.73 -14.47
C GLY A 139 0.59 -12.98 -15.62
N HIS A 140 -0.29 -13.62 -16.36
CA HIS A 140 -0.97 -13.03 -17.51
C HIS A 140 -2.48 -13.12 -17.36
N CYS A 141 -3.17 -11.99 -17.52
CA CYS A 141 -4.62 -11.96 -17.48
C CYS A 141 -5.23 -12.70 -18.70
N LYS A 142 -6.48 -13.14 -18.57
CA LYS A 142 -7.19 -13.86 -19.65
C LYS A 142 -7.22 -13.11 -20.98
N ILE A 143 -7.31 -11.78 -20.94
CA ILE A 143 -7.35 -10.93 -22.15
C ILE A 143 -6.00 -10.98 -22.87
N CYS A 144 -4.90 -10.80 -22.14
CA CYS A 144 -3.56 -10.84 -22.73
C CYS A 144 -3.20 -12.24 -23.25
N ARG A 145 -3.58 -13.30 -22.53
CA ARG A 145 -3.42 -14.70 -23.00
C ARG A 145 -4.16 -14.95 -24.32
N LYS A 146 -5.42 -14.51 -24.44
CA LYS A 146 -6.19 -14.66 -25.67
C LYS A 146 -5.57 -13.88 -26.85
N ARG A 147 -5.03 -12.70 -26.60
CA ARG A 147 -4.32 -11.91 -27.65
C ARG A 147 -3.04 -12.61 -28.11
N ALA A 148 -2.25 -13.16 -27.19
CA ALA A 148 -1.03 -13.87 -27.53
C ALA A 148 -1.29 -15.13 -28.37
N VAL A 149 -2.38 -15.87 -28.08
CA VAL A 149 -2.79 -17.03 -28.87
C VAL A 149 -3.23 -16.62 -30.29
N LYS A 150 -4.00 -15.52 -30.44
CA LYS A 150 -4.39 -15.02 -31.78
C LYS A 150 -3.20 -14.60 -32.63
N HIS A 151 -2.18 -13.97 -32.04
CA HIS A 151 -0.96 -13.59 -32.77
C HIS A 151 -0.14 -14.81 -33.24
N LYS A 152 -0.09 -15.90 -32.46
CA LYS A 152 0.58 -17.12 -32.88
C LYS A 152 -0.13 -17.83 -34.05
N LEU A 153 -1.46 -17.79 -34.09
CA LEU A 153 -2.25 -18.40 -35.17
C LEU A 153 -2.23 -17.56 -36.47
N GLN A 154 -1.87 -16.29 -36.41
CA GLN A 154 -1.75 -15.42 -37.60
C GLN A 154 -0.32 -15.32 -38.16
N GLY A 155 0.68 -15.83 -37.46
CA GLY A 155 2.08 -15.83 -37.84
C GLY A 155 2.58 -17.09 -38.55
N GLU A 156 1.71 -18.10 -38.75
CA GLU A 156 2.00 -19.35 -39.49
C GLU A 156 1.26 -19.38 -40.84
N SER A 157 1.34 -18.29 -41.61
CA SER A 157 0.86 -18.27 -43.00
C SER A 157 1.94 -17.76 -43.88
#